data_f30acbfd7c2acd1aa753d16f6d178fc3
#
_entry.id   f30acbfd7c2acd1aa753d16f6d178fc3
#
_cell.length_a   1.000
_cell.length_b   1.000
_cell.length_c   1.000
_cell.angle_alpha   90.00
_cell.angle_beta   90.00
_cell.angle_gamma   90.00
#
_symmetry.space_group_name_H-M   'P 1'
#
loop_
_entity.id
_entity.type
_entity.pdbx_description
1 polymer ?
#
loop_
_entity_poly.entity_id
_entity_poly.type
_entity_poly.pdbx_seq_one_letter_code
_entity_poly.pdbx_strand_id
1 'polypeptide(L)'
;IDTALVNNLLIHQINIPSFYPLRNGLHYIGNLVVKNFELYKSINTNDAGAVTGTAYINPLNPLDSAYTDDNETGNFIRLESGTNYVLSADLGYIRLRDMVMNEILGCSFVLEDRNTGDTVLVVGSPADSAGTNLSLMMLKPRNSHPNHPSWPLMFKNVYYLGTTQINQEGFEVKIINKRATPESDRDRATSLPYITLFGLDSL
;
A
#
# COMPACT_ATOMS: atom_id res chain seq x y z
N ILE A 1 4.01 16.28 18.71
CA ILE A 1 3.29 16.08 17.43
C ILE A 1 2.14 15.15 17.76
N ASP A 2 0.91 15.55 17.43
CA ASP A 2 -0.27 14.76 17.71
C ASP A 2 -0.24 13.47 16.89
N THR A 3 -0.19 12.33 17.56
CA THR A 3 -0.14 11.00 16.95
C THR A 3 -1.35 10.75 16.05
N ALA A 4 -2.51 11.36 16.35
CA ALA A 4 -3.70 11.32 15.52
C ALA A 4 -3.49 12.06 14.19
N LEU A 5 -2.75 13.16 14.20
CA LEU A 5 -2.42 13.94 13.00
C LEU A 5 -1.47 13.14 12.09
N VAL A 6 -0.52 12.42 12.67
CA VAL A 6 0.43 11.57 11.92
C VAL A 6 -0.26 10.35 11.35
N ASN A 7 -1.11 9.68 12.12
CA ASN A 7 -1.89 8.55 11.64
C ASN A 7 -2.87 8.99 10.53
N ASN A 8 -3.51 10.15 10.68
CA ASN A 8 -4.35 10.71 9.63
C ASN A 8 -3.55 11.14 8.39
N LEU A 9 -2.36 11.71 8.57
CA LEU A 9 -1.48 12.06 7.46
C LEU A 9 -0.99 10.82 6.70
N LEU A 10 -0.50 9.81 7.41
CA LEU A 10 -0.02 8.57 6.80
C LEU A 10 -1.17 7.75 6.19
N ILE A 11 -2.27 7.60 6.91
CA ILE A 11 -3.41 6.81 6.48
C ILE A 11 -4.21 7.54 5.41
N HIS A 12 -4.47 8.83 5.54
CA HIS A 12 -5.23 9.59 4.54
C HIS A 12 -4.44 9.95 3.29
N GLN A 13 -3.15 10.15 3.37
CA GLN A 13 -2.36 10.56 2.20
C GLN A 13 -1.79 9.38 1.43
N ILE A 14 -1.48 8.27 2.11
CA ILE A 14 -1.18 6.98 1.45
C ILE A 14 -2.48 6.33 0.95
N ASN A 15 -3.58 6.60 1.60
CA ASN A 15 -4.92 6.14 1.28
C ASN A 15 -5.72 7.08 0.41
N ILE A 16 -5.12 8.01 -0.26
CA ILE A 16 -5.97 8.76 -1.17
C ILE A 16 -6.63 7.73 -2.08
N PRO A 17 -7.89 7.39 -1.81
CA PRO A 17 -8.71 6.71 -2.77
C PRO A 17 -9.11 7.75 -3.81
N SER A 18 -8.14 8.44 -4.37
CA SER A 18 -8.48 9.08 -5.61
C SER A 18 -8.63 7.91 -6.55
N PHE A 19 -9.84 7.69 -6.97
CA PHE A 19 -10.21 6.86 -8.09
C PHE A 19 -9.27 7.12 -9.28
N TYR A 20 -8.63 8.25 -9.28
CA TYR A 20 -7.74 8.75 -10.31
C TYR A 20 -6.60 9.53 -9.66
N PRO A 21 -5.51 8.88 -9.24
CA PRO A 21 -4.33 9.61 -8.80
C PRO A 21 -3.84 10.61 -9.86
N LEU A 22 -4.13 10.37 -11.13
CA LEU A 22 -3.76 11.24 -12.24
C LEU A 22 -4.77 12.37 -12.50
N ARG A 23 -6.06 12.17 -12.22
CA ARG A 23 -7.11 13.16 -12.54
C ARG A 23 -7.21 14.30 -11.53
N ASN A 24 -7.00 13.99 -10.26
CA ASN A 24 -7.09 14.99 -9.19
C ASN A 24 -5.77 15.68 -8.90
N GLY A 25 -4.78 15.48 -9.76
CA GLY A 25 -3.41 15.87 -9.48
C GLY A 25 -2.77 14.92 -8.47
N LEU A 26 -1.46 14.90 -8.50
CA LEU A 26 -0.68 14.18 -7.53
C LEU A 26 -0.85 14.88 -6.19
N HIS A 27 -1.49 14.21 -5.24
CA HIS A 27 -1.57 14.73 -3.89
C HIS A 27 -0.23 14.48 -3.22
N TYR A 28 0.57 15.51 -3.12
CA TYR A 28 1.77 15.48 -2.32
C TYR A 28 1.41 15.23 -0.85
N ILE A 29 2.30 14.55 -0.15
CA ILE A 29 2.25 14.48 1.32
C ILE A 29 2.61 15.83 1.95
N GLY A 30 2.21 16.91 1.33
CA GLY A 30 2.51 18.28 1.72
C GLY A 30 4.00 18.59 1.53
N ASN A 31 4.59 19.22 2.54
CA ASN A 31 6.03 19.49 2.57
C ASN A 31 6.88 18.29 3.01
N LEU A 32 6.28 17.13 3.21
CA LEU A 32 6.98 15.94 3.66
C LEU A 32 7.48 15.11 2.48
N VAL A 33 8.55 14.37 2.71
CA VAL A 33 9.10 13.40 1.78
C VAL A 33 9.49 12.14 2.53
N VAL A 34 9.25 10.98 1.92
CA VAL A 34 9.66 9.68 2.45
C VAL A 34 11.15 9.46 2.16
N LYS A 35 11.92 9.20 3.20
CA LYS A 35 13.34 8.87 3.14
C LYS A 35 13.62 7.55 3.82
N ASN A 36 14.76 6.96 3.50
CA ASN A 36 15.26 5.72 4.11
C ASN A 36 14.18 4.62 4.16
N PHE A 37 13.41 4.51 3.07
CA PHE A 37 12.33 3.54 2.99
C PHE A 37 12.90 2.14 2.77
N GLU A 38 12.49 1.23 3.63
CA GLU A 38 12.80 -0.19 3.52
C GLU A 38 11.51 -1.00 3.51
N LEU A 39 11.41 -1.93 2.58
CA LEU A 39 10.27 -2.83 2.45
C LEU A 39 10.70 -4.24 2.77
N TYR A 40 9.89 -4.92 3.54
CA TYR A 40 10.12 -6.28 4.00
C TYR A 40 8.94 -7.17 3.66
N LYS A 41 9.25 -8.41 3.30
CA LYS A 41 8.27 -9.46 3.06
C LYS A 41 8.53 -10.63 4.00
N SER A 42 7.48 -11.16 4.63
CA SER A 42 7.63 -12.36 5.45
C SER A 42 7.94 -13.59 4.59
N ILE A 43 8.69 -14.51 5.18
CA ILE A 43 9.02 -15.80 4.60
C ILE A 43 8.72 -16.92 5.60
N ASN A 44 8.49 -18.13 5.07
CA ASN A 44 8.20 -19.30 5.90
C ASN A 44 9.44 -20.11 6.29
N THR A 45 10.60 -19.74 5.74
CA THR A 45 11.88 -20.43 5.92
C THR A 45 12.88 -19.54 6.64
N ASN A 46 13.88 -20.16 7.25
CA ASN A 46 15.03 -19.44 7.81
C ASN A 46 16.10 -19.27 6.74
N ASP A 47 15.80 -18.47 5.73
CA ASP A 47 16.76 -18.15 4.69
C ASP A 47 17.89 -17.28 5.23
N ALA A 48 19.08 -17.42 4.65
CA ALA A 48 20.21 -16.55 4.99
C ALA A 48 19.86 -15.09 4.71
N GLY A 49 19.91 -14.25 5.73
CA GLY A 49 19.53 -12.84 5.67
C GLY A 49 18.10 -12.55 6.16
N ALA A 50 17.34 -13.56 6.58
CA ALA A 50 16.07 -13.35 7.25
C ALA A 50 16.27 -12.79 8.66
N VAL A 51 15.46 -11.79 9.02
CA VAL A 51 15.47 -11.17 10.35
C VAL A 51 14.09 -11.34 10.97
N THR A 52 14.06 -11.76 12.22
CA THR A 52 12.81 -11.83 12.98
C THR A 52 12.28 -10.43 13.25
N GLY A 53 10.97 -10.26 13.17
CA GLY A 53 10.35 -8.97 13.43
C GLY A 53 8.86 -9.05 13.63
N THR A 54 8.27 -7.91 13.98
CA THR A 54 6.82 -7.76 14.10
C THR A 54 6.36 -6.60 13.23
N ALA A 55 5.35 -6.86 12.41
CA ALA A 55 4.63 -5.85 11.68
C ALA A 55 3.43 -5.37 12.52
N TYR A 56 3.43 -4.09 12.86
CA TYR A 56 2.44 -3.42 13.69
C TYR A 56 1.50 -2.60 12.84
N ILE A 57 0.23 -2.59 13.18
CA ILE A 57 -0.73 -1.63 12.63
C ILE A 57 -0.34 -0.21 13.05
N ASN A 58 0.02 -0.04 14.31
CA ASN A 58 0.48 1.23 14.85
C ASN A 58 1.91 1.09 15.41
N PRO A 59 2.95 1.21 14.57
CA PRO A 59 4.33 1.04 15.01
C PRO A 59 4.81 2.15 15.96
N LEU A 60 4.09 3.27 16.04
CA LEU A 60 4.39 4.36 16.99
C LEU A 60 3.89 4.07 18.39
N ASN A 61 2.91 3.18 18.53
CA ASN A 61 2.43 2.64 19.78
C ASN A 61 2.22 1.12 19.65
N PRO A 62 3.28 0.31 19.70
CA PRO A 62 3.21 -1.14 19.51
C PRO A 62 2.33 -1.87 20.55
N LEU A 63 2.09 -1.24 21.70
CA LEU A 63 1.26 -1.78 22.79
C LEU A 63 -0.19 -1.28 22.72
N ASP A 64 -0.59 -0.68 21.61
CA ASP A 64 -1.97 -0.24 21.40
C ASP A 64 -2.92 -1.44 21.44
N SER A 65 -3.73 -1.50 22.50
CA SER A 65 -4.64 -2.63 22.75
C SER A 65 -5.72 -2.77 21.66
N ALA A 66 -5.99 -1.72 20.90
CA ALA A 66 -6.95 -1.74 19.80
C ALA A 66 -6.47 -2.61 18.63
N TYR A 67 -5.17 -2.86 18.49
CA TYR A 67 -4.57 -3.54 17.34
C TYR A 67 -3.68 -4.72 17.73
N THR A 68 -3.69 -5.16 18.98
CA THR A 68 -2.80 -6.25 19.45
C THR A 68 -3.00 -7.52 18.64
N ASP A 69 -4.24 -7.87 18.34
CA ASP A 69 -4.60 -9.10 17.62
C ASP A 69 -4.33 -9.01 16.12
N ASP A 70 -4.16 -7.80 15.58
CA ASP A 70 -3.87 -7.55 14.17
C ASP A 70 -2.37 -7.44 13.88
N ASN A 71 -1.52 -7.43 14.90
CA ASN A 71 -0.08 -7.40 14.73
C ASN A 71 0.44 -8.81 14.39
N GLU A 72 1.36 -8.89 13.44
CA GLU A 72 1.90 -10.18 12.99
C GLU A 72 3.41 -10.27 13.13
N THR A 73 3.88 -11.34 13.77
CA THR A 73 5.31 -11.66 13.92
C THR A 73 5.74 -12.71 12.90
N GLY A 74 6.96 -12.61 12.43
CA GLY A 74 7.53 -13.56 11.47
C GLY A 74 8.99 -13.30 11.16
N ASN A 75 9.54 -14.10 10.25
CA ASN A 75 10.84 -13.88 9.65
C ASN A 75 10.66 -13.06 8.36
N PHE A 76 11.44 -12.04 8.21
CA PHE A 76 11.33 -11.10 7.10
C PHE A 76 12.62 -11.02 6.30
N ILE A 77 12.49 -10.89 4.99
CA ILE A 77 13.57 -10.52 4.09
C ILE A 77 13.34 -9.11 3.57
N ARG A 78 14.42 -8.36 3.43
CA ARG A 78 14.38 -7.03 2.81
C ARG A 78 14.21 -7.17 1.31
N LEU A 79 13.31 -6.39 0.74
CA LEU A 79 13.09 -6.29 -0.69
C LEU A 79 13.96 -5.17 -1.28
N GLU A 80 14.43 -5.35 -2.50
CA GLU A 80 15.29 -4.40 -3.19
C GLU A 80 14.47 -3.37 -3.97
N SER A 81 14.76 -2.08 -3.72
CA SER A 81 14.22 -0.98 -4.50
C SER A 81 14.67 -1.06 -5.96
N GLY A 82 13.77 -0.81 -6.89
CA GLY A 82 14.03 -0.93 -8.32
C GLY A 82 13.89 -2.35 -8.87
N THR A 83 14.18 -3.38 -8.07
CA THR A 83 14.05 -4.79 -8.44
C THR A 83 12.69 -5.36 -8.04
N ASN A 84 12.32 -5.29 -6.76
CA ASN A 84 11.07 -5.86 -6.24
C ASN A 84 9.94 -4.84 -6.16
N TYR A 85 10.27 -3.58 -5.93
CA TYR A 85 9.28 -2.50 -5.83
C TYR A 85 9.83 -1.18 -6.35
N VAL A 86 8.91 -0.24 -6.58
CA VAL A 86 9.21 1.16 -6.89
C VAL A 86 8.49 2.02 -5.86
N LEU A 87 9.24 2.92 -5.22
CA LEU A 87 8.72 3.92 -4.29
C LEU A 87 8.49 5.25 -5.03
N SER A 88 7.33 5.84 -4.84
CA SER A 88 7.09 7.25 -5.11
C SER A 88 7.21 8.02 -3.80
N ALA A 89 8.41 8.53 -3.51
CA ALA A 89 8.72 9.16 -2.23
C ALA A 89 7.91 10.44 -1.97
N ASP A 90 7.57 11.16 -3.05
CA ASP A 90 6.81 12.41 -3.01
C ASP A 90 5.32 12.19 -2.79
N LEU A 91 4.82 11.05 -3.18
CA LEU A 91 3.40 10.70 -3.12
C LEU A 91 3.10 9.69 -2.01
N GLY A 92 4.15 9.14 -1.40
CA GLY A 92 4.03 8.20 -0.28
C GLY A 92 3.38 6.87 -0.66
N TYR A 93 3.59 6.34 -1.87
CA TYR A 93 3.11 5.01 -2.24
C TYR A 93 4.21 4.13 -2.84
N ILE A 94 3.99 2.82 -2.78
CA ILE A 94 4.82 1.82 -3.43
C ILE A 94 4.04 1.06 -4.49
N ARG A 95 4.77 0.61 -5.50
CA ARG A 95 4.28 -0.35 -6.49
C ARG A 95 5.17 -1.59 -6.46
N LEU A 96 4.57 -2.73 -6.14
CA LEU A 96 5.24 -4.02 -6.21
C LEU A 96 5.35 -4.49 -7.66
N ARG A 97 6.40 -5.22 -7.99
CA ARG A 97 6.54 -5.89 -9.30
C ARG A 97 5.89 -7.26 -9.28
N ASP A 98 6.00 -7.96 -8.16
CA ASP A 98 5.45 -9.29 -7.99
C ASP A 98 4.23 -9.27 -7.08
N MET A 99 3.32 -10.22 -7.31
CA MET A 99 2.15 -10.40 -6.46
C MET A 99 2.56 -10.98 -5.10
N VAL A 100 2.01 -10.42 -4.04
CA VAL A 100 2.17 -10.91 -2.67
C VAL A 100 0.83 -11.45 -2.20
N MET A 101 0.75 -12.75 -1.96
CA MET A 101 -0.52 -13.42 -1.61
C MET A 101 -0.67 -13.67 -0.11
N ASN A 102 0.13 -14.58 0.43
CA ASN A 102 0.01 -15.08 1.80
C ASN A 102 1.16 -14.59 2.71
N GLU A 103 1.94 -13.64 2.24
CA GLU A 103 3.02 -13.05 3.00
C GLU A 103 2.59 -11.73 3.63
N ILE A 104 3.22 -11.39 4.73
CA ILE A 104 3.09 -10.09 5.37
C ILE A 104 4.00 -9.12 4.61
N LEU A 105 3.52 -7.90 4.36
CA LEU A 105 4.37 -6.78 3.97
C LEU A 105 4.47 -5.80 5.12
N GLY A 106 5.68 -5.45 5.47
CA GLY A 106 5.98 -4.41 6.44
C GLY A 106 7.02 -3.44 5.91
N CYS A 107 7.04 -2.23 6.41
CA CYS A 107 8.03 -1.23 6.03
C CYS A 107 8.54 -0.43 7.22
N SER A 108 9.69 0.17 7.04
CA SER A 108 10.21 1.25 7.87
C SER A 108 10.61 2.43 6.99
N PHE A 109 10.51 3.63 7.52
CA PHE A 109 10.87 4.85 6.79
C PHE A 109 11.02 6.06 7.72
N VAL A 110 11.57 7.12 7.18
CA VAL A 110 11.66 8.43 7.81
C VAL A 110 10.86 9.42 6.99
N LEU A 111 10.12 10.31 7.68
CA LEU A 111 9.53 11.49 7.06
C LEU A 111 10.40 12.69 7.36
N GLU A 112 10.79 13.41 6.32
CA GLU A 112 11.55 14.67 6.42
C GLU A 112 10.71 15.83 5.86
N ASP A 113 10.86 17.01 6.48
CA ASP A 113 10.37 18.26 5.89
C ASP A 113 11.30 18.69 4.75
N ARG A 114 10.75 18.92 3.57
CA ARG A 114 11.50 19.29 2.36
C ARG A 114 12.19 20.64 2.46
N ASN A 115 11.62 21.55 3.26
CA ASN A 115 12.11 22.93 3.34
C ASN A 115 13.28 23.04 4.32
N THR A 116 13.22 22.28 5.41
CA THR A 116 14.23 22.36 6.49
C THR A 116 15.20 21.19 6.45
N GLY A 117 14.82 20.05 5.86
CA GLY A 117 15.58 18.81 5.93
C GLY A 117 15.48 18.10 7.29
N ASP A 118 14.61 18.61 8.18
CA ASP A 118 14.46 18.03 9.52
C ASP A 118 13.66 16.73 9.46
N THR A 119 14.08 15.75 10.27
CA THR A 119 13.30 14.55 10.52
C THR A 119 12.04 14.88 11.33
N VAL A 120 10.89 14.65 10.73
CA VAL A 120 9.58 14.87 11.36
C VAL A 120 9.12 13.63 12.10
N LEU A 121 9.36 12.44 11.51
CA LEU A 121 8.90 11.18 12.05
C LEU A 121 9.78 10.02 11.61
N VAL A 122 10.00 9.06 12.50
CA VAL A 122 10.60 7.76 12.21
C VAL A 122 9.54 6.70 12.44
N VAL A 123 9.29 5.87 11.43
CA VAL A 123 8.31 4.79 11.46
C VAL A 123 9.02 3.46 11.32
N GLY A 124 8.83 2.61 12.32
CA GLY A 124 9.51 1.33 12.40
C GLY A 124 10.99 1.45 12.77
N SER A 125 11.71 0.34 12.72
CA SER A 125 13.15 0.27 12.95
C SER A 125 13.82 -0.20 11.68
N PRO A 126 14.67 0.61 11.04
CA PRO A 126 15.47 0.16 9.91
C PRO A 126 16.44 -0.95 10.35
N ALA A 127 16.81 -1.83 9.42
CA ALA A 127 17.62 -3.02 9.70
C ALA A 127 18.95 -2.71 10.39
N ASP A 128 19.58 -1.59 10.05
CA ASP A 128 20.88 -1.20 10.59
C ASP A 128 20.82 -0.72 12.06
N SER A 129 19.63 -0.34 12.53
CA SER A 129 19.41 0.12 13.91
C SER A 129 18.61 -0.89 14.74
N ALA A 130 18.02 -1.88 14.11
CA ALA A 130 17.34 -2.97 14.79
C ALA A 130 18.39 -3.96 15.31
N GLY A 131 18.44 -4.20 16.58
CA GLY A 131 19.19 -5.32 17.12
C GLY A 131 18.72 -6.66 16.49
N THR A 132 18.13 -7.54 17.28
CA THR A 132 17.68 -8.86 16.79
C THR A 132 16.27 -8.89 16.22
N ASN A 133 15.46 -7.85 16.43
CA ASN A 133 14.05 -7.83 16.03
C ASN A 133 13.69 -6.54 15.27
N LEU A 134 13.08 -6.70 14.09
CA LEU A 134 12.51 -5.60 13.32
C LEU A 134 11.18 -5.14 13.91
N SER A 135 10.97 -3.82 13.97
CA SER A 135 9.67 -3.22 14.20
C SER A 135 9.24 -2.55 12.89
N LEU A 136 8.16 -3.03 12.29
CA LEU A 136 7.71 -2.60 10.97
C LEU A 136 6.30 -2.03 11.04
N MET A 137 5.98 -1.08 10.19
CA MET A 137 4.61 -0.71 9.90
C MET A 137 4.01 -1.75 8.96
N MET A 138 2.89 -2.34 9.34
CA MET A 138 2.19 -3.29 8.49
C MET A 138 1.53 -2.59 7.30
N LEU A 139 1.88 -3.00 6.10
CA LEU A 139 1.21 -2.58 4.87
C LEU A 139 0.16 -3.59 4.43
N LYS A 140 0.45 -4.88 4.63
CA LYS A 140 -0.44 -5.97 4.24
C LYS A 140 -0.29 -7.13 5.24
N PRO A 141 -1.38 -7.65 5.82
CA PRO A 141 -1.36 -8.85 6.64
C PRO A 141 -1.25 -10.10 5.78
N ARG A 142 -1.01 -11.25 6.40
CA ARG A 142 -1.05 -12.55 5.73
C ARG A 142 -2.42 -12.81 5.12
N ASN A 143 -3.47 -12.56 5.88
CA ASN A 143 -4.86 -12.74 5.48
C ASN A 143 -5.54 -11.37 5.31
N SER A 144 -5.42 -10.78 4.13
CA SER A 144 -6.06 -9.50 3.83
C SER A 144 -7.58 -9.65 3.70
N HIS A 145 -8.33 -8.80 4.39
CA HIS A 145 -9.79 -8.73 4.26
C HIS A 145 -10.29 -7.30 4.52
N PRO A 146 -11.50 -6.95 4.05
CA PRO A 146 -12.01 -5.56 4.10
C PRO A 146 -12.11 -4.94 5.49
N ASN A 147 -12.24 -5.76 6.54
CA ASN A 147 -12.35 -5.29 7.93
C ASN A 147 -10.99 -5.18 8.63
N HIS A 148 -9.90 -5.59 7.97
CA HIS A 148 -8.57 -5.49 8.56
C HIS A 148 -8.10 -4.02 8.58
N PRO A 149 -7.49 -3.53 9.68
CA PRO A 149 -7.09 -2.12 9.81
C PRO A 149 -6.12 -1.63 8.72
N SER A 150 -5.32 -2.51 8.13
CA SER A 150 -4.43 -2.16 7.01
C SER A 150 -5.13 -2.11 5.64
N TRP A 151 -6.39 -2.57 5.53
CA TRP A 151 -7.11 -2.57 4.25
C TRP A 151 -7.19 -1.20 3.57
N PRO A 152 -7.37 -0.10 4.30
CA PRO A 152 -7.34 1.23 3.73
C PRO A 152 -6.01 1.62 3.07
N LEU A 153 -4.88 1.00 3.39
CA LEU A 153 -3.57 1.30 2.80
C LEU A 153 -3.43 0.82 1.35
N MET A 154 -4.30 -0.09 0.92
CA MET A 154 -4.29 -0.61 -0.43
C MET A 154 -4.95 0.36 -1.41
N PHE A 155 -4.34 0.58 -2.58
CA PHE A 155 -5.02 1.26 -3.67
C PHE A 155 -6.27 0.50 -4.08
N LYS A 156 -7.39 1.21 -4.15
CA LYS A 156 -8.66 0.68 -4.64
C LYS A 156 -8.82 1.06 -6.11
N ASN A 157 -9.49 0.19 -6.86
CA ASN A 157 -9.77 0.43 -8.29
C ASN A 157 -8.52 0.52 -9.19
N VAL A 158 -7.39 -0.04 -8.73
CA VAL A 158 -6.19 -0.24 -9.54
C VAL A 158 -6.08 -1.73 -9.84
N TYR A 159 -6.17 -2.10 -11.11
CA TYR A 159 -6.20 -3.49 -11.55
C TYR A 159 -5.01 -3.77 -12.47
N TYR A 160 -4.37 -4.91 -12.24
CA TYR A 160 -3.32 -5.39 -13.12
C TYR A 160 -3.94 -6.05 -14.35
N LEU A 161 -3.57 -5.60 -15.54
CA LEU A 161 -4.13 -6.08 -16.80
C LEU A 161 -3.43 -7.33 -17.36
N GLY A 162 -2.41 -7.84 -16.67
CA GLY A 162 -1.70 -9.04 -17.09
C GLY A 162 -0.69 -8.84 -18.22
N THR A 163 -0.49 -7.61 -18.67
CA THR A 163 0.45 -7.26 -19.74
C THR A 163 1.13 -5.91 -19.49
N THR A 164 2.32 -5.75 -20.05
CA THR A 164 3.09 -4.50 -19.99
C THR A 164 3.11 -3.75 -21.32
N GLN A 165 2.70 -4.38 -22.41
CA GLN A 165 2.67 -3.79 -23.75
C GLN A 165 1.22 -3.78 -24.23
N ILE A 166 0.55 -2.65 -24.03
CA ILE A 166 -0.83 -2.44 -24.47
C ILE A 166 -0.78 -1.54 -25.71
N ASN A 167 -1.28 -2.05 -26.82
CA ASN A 167 -1.51 -1.20 -27.97
C ASN A 167 -2.72 -0.30 -27.70
N GLN A 168 -2.56 1.01 -27.83
CA GLN A 168 -3.64 1.98 -27.63
C GLN A 168 -4.72 1.88 -28.72
N GLU A 169 -4.32 1.51 -29.92
CA GLU A 169 -5.24 1.35 -31.03
C GLU A 169 -6.09 0.07 -30.84
N GLY A 170 -7.40 0.27 -30.74
CA GLY A 170 -8.37 -0.79 -30.50
C GLY A 170 -8.42 -1.32 -29.07
N PHE A 171 -7.76 -0.65 -28.09
CA PHE A 171 -7.88 -1.01 -26.69
C PHE A 171 -9.26 -0.65 -26.15
N GLU A 172 -9.97 -1.65 -25.65
CA GLU A 172 -11.28 -1.49 -25.02
C GLU A 172 -11.30 -2.19 -23.65
N VAL A 173 -11.81 -1.50 -22.62
CA VAL A 173 -12.02 -2.05 -21.29
C VAL A 173 -13.50 -2.15 -21.02
N LYS A 174 -13.98 -3.32 -20.60
CA LYS A 174 -15.36 -3.56 -20.19
C LYS A 174 -15.40 -4.15 -18.78
N ILE A 175 -16.37 -3.72 -18.00
CA ILE A 175 -16.71 -4.34 -16.72
C ILE A 175 -17.93 -5.21 -16.96
N ILE A 176 -17.79 -6.51 -16.74
CA ILE A 176 -18.84 -7.49 -17.00
C ILE A 176 -19.38 -8.05 -15.68
N ASN A 177 -20.71 -7.95 -15.51
CA ASN A 177 -21.40 -8.62 -14.41
C ASN A 177 -21.69 -10.07 -14.78
N LYS A 178 -20.86 -10.99 -14.30
CA LYS A 178 -20.99 -12.43 -14.57
C LYS A 178 -22.16 -13.10 -13.80
N ARG A 179 -22.72 -12.44 -12.80
CA ARG A 179 -23.91 -12.95 -12.08
C ARG A 179 -25.22 -12.61 -12.79
N ALA A 180 -25.18 -11.71 -13.76
CA ALA A 180 -26.34 -11.45 -14.61
C ALA A 180 -26.55 -12.61 -15.60
N THR A 181 -27.81 -12.96 -15.85
CA THR A 181 -28.17 -13.94 -16.88
C THR A 181 -29.07 -13.23 -17.91
N PRO A 182 -28.59 -13.01 -19.14
CA PRO A 182 -27.20 -13.24 -19.62
C PRO A 182 -26.18 -12.30 -18.97
N GLU A 183 -24.88 -12.64 -19.07
CA GLU A 183 -23.79 -11.74 -18.67
C GLU A 183 -23.95 -10.39 -19.39
N SER A 184 -23.69 -9.30 -18.68
CA SER A 184 -23.91 -7.96 -19.21
C SER A 184 -22.81 -7.01 -18.78
N ASP A 185 -22.41 -6.13 -19.69
CA ASP A 185 -21.54 -4.98 -19.43
C ASP A 185 -22.35 -3.73 -19.05
N ARG A 186 -23.70 -3.84 -19.00
CA ARG A 186 -24.61 -2.73 -18.74
C ARG A 186 -25.49 -3.01 -17.53
N ASP A 187 -25.77 -1.96 -16.80
CA ASP A 187 -26.76 -1.98 -15.72
C ASP A 187 -28.19 -2.09 -16.30
N ARG A 188 -29.02 -2.94 -15.68
CA ARG A 188 -30.39 -3.19 -16.16
C ARG A 188 -31.34 -2.01 -15.95
N ALA A 189 -31.10 -1.22 -14.92
CA ALA A 189 -32.02 -0.12 -14.58
C ALA A 189 -31.76 1.13 -15.43
N THR A 190 -30.49 1.43 -15.64
CA THR A 190 -30.05 2.66 -16.34
C THR A 190 -29.61 2.43 -17.78
N SER A 191 -29.37 1.18 -18.18
CA SER A 191 -28.78 0.81 -19.48
C SER A 191 -27.38 1.38 -19.74
N LEU A 192 -26.78 2.01 -18.73
CA LEU A 192 -25.41 2.54 -18.82
C LEU A 192 -24.39 1.41 -18.68
N PRO A 193 -23.25 1.49 -19.39
CA PRO A 193 -22.14 0.59 -19.16
C PRO A 193 -21.65 0.66 -17.71
N TYR A 194 -21.27 -0.46 -17.10
CA TYR A 194 -20.73 -0.45 -15.74
C TYR A 194 -19.45 0.39 -15.64
N ILE A 195 -18.64 0.44 -16.69
CA ILE A 195 -17.45 1.30 -16.74
C ILE A 195 -17.82 2.77 -16.53
N THR A 196 -18.92 3.24 -17.14
CA THR A 196 -19.46 4.60 -16.98
C THR A 196 -20.04 4.82 -15.59
N LEU A 197 -20.78 3.85 -15.05
CA LEU A 197 -21.34 3.96 -13.69
C LEU A 197 -20.26 4.07 -12.62
N PHE A 198 -19.13 3.42 -12.82
CA PHE A 198 -17.97 3.54 -11.93
C PHE A 198 -17.09 4.76 -12.24
N GLY A 199 -17.45 5.55 -13.25
CA GLY A 199 -16.72 6.75 -13.64
C GLY A 199 -15.30 6.45 -14.18
N LEU A 200 -15.10 5.29 -14.82
CA LEU A 200 -13.81 4.83 -15.33
C LEU A 200 -13.62 5.02 -16.83
N ASP A 201 -14.58 5.62 -17.49
CA ASP A 201 -14.61 5.86 -18.95
C ASP A 201 -14.15 7.25 -19.37
N SER A 202 -13.87 8.12 -18.40
CA SER A 202 -13.40 9.47 -18.66
C SER A 202 -12.04 9.68 -17.98
N LEU A 203 -10.99 9.63 -18.77
CA LEU A 203 -9.63 10.02 -18.41
C LEU A 203 -9.40 11.49 -18.75
#